data_2f351498f1ec874379bf615805b439fa
#
_entry.id   2f351498f1ec874379bf615805b439fa
#
_cell.length_a   1.000
_cell.length_b   1.000
_cell.length_c   1.000
_cell.angle_alpha   90.00
_cell.angle_beta   90.00
_cell.angle_gamma   90.00
#
_symmetry.space_group_name_H-M   'P 1'
#
loop_
_entity.id
_entity.type
_entity.pdbx_description
1 polymer ?
#
loop_
_entity_poly.entity_id
_entity_poly.type
_entity_poly.pdbx_seq_one_letter_code
_entity_poly.pdbx_strand_id
1 'polypeptide(L)'
;MKHQLSYVKLKFYPASKSTKDIVYITGVWIECVNKGVFTVASSDPANIGVHFPTDGERGKLPARDAEGKEIAWTDEEGKSLYPMQVREEDADKEVNQRPATDGGVFLLPPGNNATLLISTVYYPDATGSEPYITTFSYDLKDAVYNKDENGAYLSSGFMGGREYNISAYIYGPQDIKLNVQAASWVNGGDIEIGEE
;
A
#
# COMPACT_ATOMS: atom_id res chain seq x y z
N MET A 1 -2.40 -24.66 4.99
CA MET A 1 -3.56 -23.77 4.68
C MET A 1 -3.07 -22.69 3.73
N LYS A 2 -3.73 -22.43 2.61
CA LYS A 2 -3.31 -21.33 1.70
C LYS A 2 -3.86 -20.01 2.23
N HIS A 3 -3.02 -18.96 2.21
CA HIS A 3 -3.50 -17.61 2.48
C HIS A 3 -4.56 -17.20 1.45
N GLN A 4 -5.68 -16.71 1.94
CA GLN A 4 -6.81 -16.29 1.09
C GLN A 4 -6.75 -14.80 0.75
N LEU A 5 -6.00 -14.02 1.53
CA LEU A 5 -5.81 -12.59 1.33
C LEU A 5 -4.47 -12.31 0.65
N SER A 6 -4.35 -11.16 0.07
CA SER A 6 -3.11 -10.58 -0.46
C SER A 6 -2.48 -9.70 0.61
N TYR A 7 -1.17 -9.76 0.75
CA TYR A 7 -0.41 -8.89 1.64
C TYR A 7 0.23 -7.77 0.84
N VAL A 8 -0.08 -6.53 1.15
CA VAL A 8 0.42 -5.37 0.41
C VAL A 8 1.26 -4.50 1.34
N LYS A 9 2.49 -4.22 0.93
CA LYS A 9 3.43 -3.29 1.59
C LYS A 9 3.55 -2.03 0.76
N LEU A 10 3.48 -0.88 1.40
CA LEU A 10 3.65 0.41 0.76
C LEU A 10 4.91 1.12 1.30
N LYS A 11 5.69 1.70 0.41
CA LYS A 11 6.84 2.55 0.74
C LYS A 11 6.78 3.85 -0.03
N PHE A 12 7.13 4.94 0.64
CA PHE A 12 7.25 6.26 0.04
C PHE A 12 8.71 6.63 -0.16
N TYR A 13 9.03 7.15 -1.35
CA TYR A 13 10.36 7.64 -1.69
C TYR A 13 10.28 9.12 -2.07
N PRO A 14 11.04 10.00 -1.41
CA PRO A 14 11.17 11.38 -1.84
C PRO A 14 11.88 11.43 -3.19
N ALA A 15 11.17 11.85 -4.24
CA ALA A 15 11.63 11.81 -5.63
C ALA A 15 11.82 13.21 -6.25
N SER A 16 11.51 14.28 -5.51
CA SER A 16 11.73 15.65 -5.97
C SER A 16 13.19 15.88 -6.38
N LYS A 17 13.40 16.78 -7.33
CA LYS A 17 14.72 17.33 -7.67
C LYS A 17 15.13 18.50 -6.78
N SER A 18 14.18 19.05 -6.03
CA SER A 18 14.38 20.15 -5.12
C SER A 18 14.50 19.64 -3.68
N THR A 19 15.55 20.05 -2.99
CA THR A 19 15.73 19.79 -1.55
C THR A 19 14.90 20.74 -0.68
N LYS A 20 14.25 21.74 -1.28
CA LYS A 20 13.44 22.74 -0.58
C LYS A 20 11.97 22.36 -0.49
N ASP A 21 11.48 21.53 -1.42
CA ASP A 21 10.08 21.14 -1.46
C ASP A 21 9.82 20.04 -0.43
N ILE A 22 8.93 20.29 0.50
CA ILE A 22 8.51 19.34 1.52
C ILE A 22 7.04 19.05 1.32
N VAL A 23 6.75 17.82 0.89
CA VAL A 23 5.39 17.29 0.84
C VAL A 23 5.18 16.39 2.04
N TYR A 24 4.12 16.58 2.78
CA TYR A 24 3.78 15.75 3.93
C TYR A 24 2.68 14.77 3.58
N ILE A 25 2.84 13.50 3.94
CA ILE A 25 1.76 12.51 3.87
C ILE A 25 0.85 12.71 5.08
N THR A 26 -0.44 12.85 4.85
CA THR A 26 -1.45 13.08 5.89
C THR A 26 -2.47 11.96 6.02
N GLY A 27 -2.43 10.99 5.10
CA GLY A 27 -3.29 9.83 5.17
C GLY A 27 -3.07 8.86 4.02
N VAL A 28 -3.25 7.58 4.30
CA VAL A 28 -3.13 6.52 3.30
C VAL A 28 -4.19 5.46 3.54
N TRP A 29 -4.94 5.15 2.49
CA TRP A 29 -6.00 4.14 2.52
C TRP A 29 -6.02 3.32 1.24
N ILE A 30 -6.51 2.10 1.34
CA ILE A 30 -6.98 1.35 0.16
C ILE A 30 -8.49 1.21 0.25
N GLU A 31 -9.17 1.67 -0.79
CA GLU A 31 -10.61 1.49 -0.97
C GLU A 31 -10.88 0.25 -1.80
N CYS A 32 -11.56 -0.71 -1.22
CA CYS A 32 -11.93 -1.98 -1.86
C CYS A 32 -13.18 -2.57 -1.22
N VAL A 33 -13.71 -3.65 -1.79
CA VAL A 33 -14.72 -4.47 -1.11
C VAL A 33 -14.04 -5.13 0.09
N ASN A 34 -14.44 -4.76 1.30
CA ASN A 34 -13.79 -5.17 2.55
C ASN A 34 -14.68 -6.04 3.46
N LYS A 35 -15.89 -6.37 2.99
CA LYS A 35 -16.81 -7.28 3.67
C LYS A 35 -16.93 -8.57 2.86
N GLY A 36 -16.70 -9.70 3.51
CA GLY A 36 -16.79 -11.02 2.92
C GLY A 36 -17.48 -12.00 3.85
N VAL A 37 -17.82 -13.18 3.33
CA VAL A 37 -18.37 -14.29 4.10
C VAL A 37 -17.26 -15.29 4.36
N PHE A 38 -17.09 -15.70 5.61
CA PHE A 38 -16.19 -16.77 6.00
C PHE A 38 -16.99 -18.05 6.23
N THR A 39 -16.77 -19.04 5.37
CA THR A 39 -17.41 -20.36 5.45
C THR A 39 -16.45 -21.34 6.12
N VAL A 40 -16.79 -21.81 7.31
CA VAL A 40 -15.94 -22.73 8.10
C VAL A 40 -16.09 -24.18 7.64
N ALA A 41 -17.31 -24.55 7.22
CA ALA A 41 -17.61 -25.91 6.75
C ALA A 41 -18.63 -25.86 5.61
N SER A 42 -18.43 -26.68 4.58
CA SER A 42 -19.34 -26.84 3.47
C SER A 42 -19.21 -28.27 2.92
N SER A 43 -20.28 -28.81 2.34
CA SER A 43 -20.24 -30.07 1.61
C SER A 43 -19.44 -29.94 0.29
N ASP A 44 -19.28 -28.72 -0.23
CA ASP A 44 -18.40 -28.39 -1.34
C ASP A 44 -17.16 -27.67 -0.82
N PRO A 45 -15.96 -28.30 -0.95
CA PRO A 45 -14.70 -27.71 -0.52
C PRO A 45 -14.40 -26.34 -1.16
N ALA A 46 -14.92 -26.06 -2.35
CA ALA A 46 -14.73 -24.78 -3.03
C ALA A 46 -15.40 -23.60 -2.30
N ASN A 47 -16.40 -23.88 -1.47
CA ASN A 47 -17.10 -22.88 -0.67
C ASN A 47 -16.47 -22.63 0.71
N ILE A 48 -15.41 -23.39 1.07
CA ILE A 48 -14.72 -23.20 2.36
C ILE A 48 -13.69 -22.07 2.22
N GLY A 49 -13.75 -21.10 3.14
CA GLY A 49 -12.81 -19.98 3.19
C GLY A 49 -13.49 -18.62 3.19
N VAL A 50 -12.75 -17.59 2.81
CA VAL A 50 -13.26 -16.22 2.73
C VAL A 50 -13.67 -15.89 1.30
N HIS A 51 -14.92 -15.49 1.13
CA HIS A 51 -15.50 -15.10 -0.17
C HIS A 51 -15.93 -13.64 -0.12
N PHE A 52 -15.47 -12.87 -1.09
CA PHE A 52 -15.83 -11.47 -1.26
C PHE A 52 -16.76 -11.31 -2.47
N PRO A 53 -17.87 -10.59 -2.36
CA PRO A 53 -18.71 -10.29 -3.51
C PRO A 53 -17.97 -9.38 -4.51
N THR A 54 -18.21 -9.56 -5.80
CA THR A 54 -17.57 -8.75 -6.86
C THR A 54 -18.07 -7.31 -6.91
N ASP A 55 -19.30 -7.10 -6.47
CA ASP A 55 -20.07 -5.85 -6.48
C ASP A 55 -20.47 -5.37 -5.08
N GLY A 56 -19.73 -5.82 -4.04
CA GLY A 56 -19.97 -5.44 -2.66
C GLY A 56 -19.69 -3.97 -2.37
N GLU A 57 -20.24 -3.50 -1.25
CA GLU A 57 -19.96 -2.17 -0.74
C GLU A 57 -18.45 -2.00 -0.51
N ARG A 58 -17.88 -0.91 -1.04
CA ARG A 58 -16.48 -0.57 -0.86
C ARG A 58 -16.27 0.21 0.43
N GLY A 59 -15.20 -0.09 1.13
CA GLY A 59 -14.78 0.63 2.33
C GLY A 59 -13.31 0.97 2.27
N LYS A 60 -12.92 1.98 3.04
CA LYS A 60 -11.53 2.41 3.19
C LYS A 60 -10.85 1.59 4.28
N LEU A 61 -9.77 0.93 3.92
CA LEU A 61 -8.88 0.24 4.84
C LEU A 61 -7.68 1.17 5.12
N PRO A 62 -7.45 1.60 6.37
CA PRO A 62 -6.29 2.42 6.70
C PRO A 62 -5.00 1.60 6.65
N ALA A 63 -3.89 2.26 6.37
CA ALA A 63 -2.56 1.67 6.50
C ALA A 63 -2.27 1.28 7.95
N ARG A 64 -1.65 0.12 8.15
CA ARG A 64 -1.28 -0.40 9.46
C ARG A 64 0.22 -0.63 9.55
N ASP A 65 0.77 -0.50 10.75
CA ASP A 65 2.15 -0.88 11.03
C ASP A 65 2.32 -2.41 11.08
N ALA A 66 3.53 -2.88 11.35
CA ALA A 66 3.86 -4.30 11.43
C ALA A 66 3.13 -5.02 12.59
N GLU A 67 2.74 -4.30 13.62
CA GLU A 67 1.98 -4.79 14.78
C GLU A 67 0.47 -4.78 14.52
N GLY A 68 0.03 -4.28 13.35
CA GLY A 68 -1.37 -4.22 12.94
C GLY A 68 -2.13 -3.01 13.49
N LYS A 69 -1.44 -2.04 14.11
CA LYS A 69 -2.02 -0.78 14.57
C LYS A 69 -2.13 0.20 13.40
N GLU A 70 -3.20 0.97 13.35
CA GLU A 70 -3.37 2.04 12.36
C GLU A 70 -2.27 3.09 12.49
N ILE A 71 -1.65 3.46 11.37
CA ILE A 71 -0.59 4.48 11.34
C ILE A 71 -1.22 5.86 11.56
N ALA A 72 -0.73 6.57 12.58
CA ALA A 72 -1.05 7.97 12.78
C ALA A 72 -0.21 8.83 11.83
N TRP A 73 -0.83 9.42 10.82
CA TRP A 73 -0.16 10.29 9.84
C TRP A 73 0.01 11.72 10.33
N THR A 74 -0.76 12.10 11.34
CA THR A 74 -0.72 13.41 11.99
C THR A 74 -0.64 13.23 13.50
N ASP A 75 -0.11 14.22 14.20
CA ASP A 75 -0.19 14.28 15.66
C ASP A 75 -1.61 14.70 16.13
N GLU A 76 -1.78 14.85 17.45
CA GLU A 76 -3.05 15.24 18.07
C GLU A 76 -3.49 16.67 17.67
N GLU A 77 -2.55 17.52 17.24
CA GLU A 77 -2.79 18.88 16.78
C GLU A 77 -3.08 18.95 15.27
N GLY A 78 -3.03 17.80 14.57
CA GLY A 78 -3.25 17.67 13.13
C GLY A 78 -2.02 18.01 12.29
N LYS A 79 -0.84 18.15 12.89
CA LYS A 79 0.41 18.40 12.19
C LYS A 79 0.93 17.08 11.59
N SER A 80 1.35 17.14 10.33
CA SER A 80 1.86 15.98 9.60
C SER A 80 3.20 15.48 10.13
N LEU A 81 3.30 14.18 10.35
CA LEU A 81 4.48 13.53 10.94
C LEU A 81 5.47 12.99 9.88
N TYR A 82 5.05 12.86 8.61
CA TYR A 82 5.80 12.17 7.56
C TYR A 82 6.19 13.12 6.42
N PRO A 83 7.30 13.88 6.56
CA PRO A 83 7.82 14.73 5.50
C PRO A 83 8.48 13.91 4.39
N MET A 84 8.11 14.19 3.15
CA MET A 84 8.75 13.68 1.95
C MET A 84 9.67 14.77 1.39
N GLN A 85 10.89 14.81 1.89
CA GLN A 85 11.92 15.77 1.48
C GLN A 85 13.19 15.02 1.05
N VAL A 86 13.77 15.44 -0.06
CA VAL A 86 15.09 14.95 -0.47
C VAL A 86 16.15 15.65 0.38
N ARG A 87 16.95 14.90 1.11
CA ARG A 87 18.09 15.45 1.85
C ARG A 87 19.22 15.82 0.90
N GLU A 88 20.02 16.81 1.25
CA GLU A 88 21.18 17.23 0.42
C GLU A 88 22.12 16.06 0.11
N GLU A 89 22.39 15.21 1.08
CA GLU A 89 23.23 14.00 0.96
C GLU A 89 22.66 12.91 0.06
N ASP A 90 21.37 12.98 -0.27
CA ASP A 90 20.64 12.03 -1.09
C ASP A 90 20.26 12.61 -2.46
N ALA A 91 20.57 13.87 -2.73
CA ALA A 91 20.13 14.57 -3.94
C ALA A 91 20.65 13.93 -5.22
N ASP A 92 21.90 13.45 -5.23
CA ASP A 92 22.56 12.80 -6.37
C ASP A 92 22.27 11.29 -6.47
N LYS A 93 21.57 10.71 -5.48
CA LYS A 93 21.22 9.28 -5.51
C LYS A 93 20.04 9.02 -6.43
N GLU A 94 20.05 7.86 -7.08
CA GLU A 94 18.85 7.34 -7.74
C GLU A 94 17.70 7.24 -6.72
N VAL A 95 16.46 7.53 -7.18
CA VAL A 95 15.30 7.64 -6.28
C VAL A 95 15.08 6.39 -5.45
N ASN A 96 15.28 5.21 -6.04
CA ASN A 96 15.14 3.92 -5.37
C ASN A 96 16.26 3.59 -4.35
N GLN A 97 17.33 4.39 -4.33
CA GLN A 97 18.44 4.30 -3.37
C GLN A 97 18.31 5.31 -2.22
N ARG A 98 17.33 6.21 -2.29
CA ARG A 98 17.03 7.17 -1.23
C ARG A 98 16.32 6.47 -0.07
N PRO A 99 16.48 6.98 1.17
CA PRO A 99 15.75 6.44 2.31
C PRO A 99 14.24 6.45 2.06
N ALA A 100 13.61 5.30 2.22
CA ALA A 100 12.17 5.17 2.12
C ALA A 100 11.50 5.39 3.46
N THR A 101 10.31 5.99 3.44
CA THR A 101 9.39 6.01 4.58
C THR A 101 8.42 4.84 4.46
N ASP A 102 8.19 4.13 5.56
CA ASP A 102 7.22 3.05 5.61
C ASP A 102 5.80 3.63 5.43
N GLY A 103 5.10 3.16 4.43
CA GLY A 103 3.72 3.52 4.13
C GLY A 103 2.69 2.56 4.72
N GLY A 104 3.18 1.55 5.45
CA GLY A 104 2.37 0.55 6.12
C GLY A 104 2.00 -0.65 5.26
N VAL A 105 1.15 -1.49 5.84
CA VAL A 105 0.70 -2.74 5.26
C VAL A 105 -0.82 -2.82 5.17
N PHE A 106 -1.30 -3.63 4.22
CA PHE A 106 -2.72 -3.93 4.02
C PHE A 106 -2.92 -5.41 3.78
N LEU A 107 -4.03 -5.94 4.29
CA LEU A 107 -4.55 -7.26 3.91
C LEU A 107 -5.77 -7.06 3.02
N LEU A 108 -5.63 -7.43 1.74
CA LEU A 108 -6.65 -7.17 0.74
C LEU A 108 -7.31 -8.46 0.25
N PRO A 109 -8.61 -8.39 -0.07
CA PRO A 109 -9.26 -9.47 -0.81
C PRO A 109 -8.62 -9.66 -2.19
N PRO A 110 -8.62 -10.88 -2.73
CA PRO A 110 -8.23 -11.11 -4.11
C PRO A 110 -9.14 -10.35 -5.07
N GLY A 111 -8.60 -9.94 -6.20
CA GLY A 111 -9.34 -9.24 -7.24
C GLY A 111 -8.66 -7.97 -7.73
N ASN A 112 -9.33 -7.25 -8.60
CA ASN A 112 -8.79 -6.06 -9.25
C ASN A 112 -9.52 -4.75 -8.86
N ASN A 113 -10.41 -4.81 -7.87
CA ASN A 113 -11.23 -3.66 -7.48
C ASN A 113 -10.65 -2.96 -6.24
N ALA A 114 -9.43 -2.46 -6.33
CA ALA A 114 -8.77 -1.74 -5.26
C ALA A 114 -8.21 -0.41 -5.75
N THR A 115 -8.42 0.64 -4.96
CA THR A 115 -7.96 2.00 -5.24
C THR A 115 -7.10 2.48 -4.08
N LEU A 116 -5.85 2.83 -4.34
CA LEU A 116 -4.96 3.45 -3.37
C LEU A 116 -5.25 4.95 -3.29
N LEU A 117 -5.50 5.45 -2.09
CA LEU A 117 -5.71 6.85 -1.78
C LEU A 117 -4.54 7.36 -0.95
N ILE A 118 -3.90 8.45 -1.39
CA ILE A 118 -2.79 9.10 -0.68
C ILE A 118 -3.16 10.56 -0.50
N SER A 119 -3.33 11.01 0.73
CA SER A 119 -3.54 12.41 1.05
C SER A 119 -2.22 13.07 1.42
N THR A 120 -2.00 14.26 0.88
CA THR A 120 -0.80 15.05 1.11
C THR A 120 -1.14 16.49 1.45
N VAL A 121 -0.22 17.15 2.14
CA VAL A 121 -0.23 18.60 2.33
C VAL A 121 1.12 19.17 1.92
N TYR A 122 1.11 20.30 1.26
CA TYR A 122 2.28 21.06 0.86
C TYR A 122 2.14 22.52 1.28
N TYR A 123 3.19 23.05 1.89
CA TYR A 123 3.28 24.45 2.28
C TYR A 123 4.24 25.16 1.34
N PRO A 124 3.79 26.06 0.46
CA PRO A 124 4.61 26.65 -0.60
C PRO A 124 5.70 27.58 -0.08
N ASP A 125 5.54 28.13 1.11
CA ASP A 125 6.53 28.95 1.78
C ASP A 125 6.36 28.92 3.32
N ALA A 126 7.39 29.41 4.02
CA ALA A 126 7.38 29.51 5.48
C ALA A 126 6.56 30.73 6.00
N THR A 127 5.97 31.54 5.13
CA THR A 127 5.38 32.84 5.46
C THR A 127 3.87 32.84 5.62
N GLY A 128 3.25 31.64 5.75
CA GLY A 128 1.84 31.52 6.11
C GLY A 128 0.87 31.48 4.95
N SER A 129 1.33 31.11 3.75
CA SER A 129 0.44 30.77 2.65
C SER A 129 -0.46 29.58 3.03
N GLU A 130 -1.70 29.58 2.52
CA GLU A 130 -2.59 28.46 2.76
C GLU A 130 -1.99 27.16 2.20
N PRO A 131 -2.09 26.05 2.95
CA PRO A 131 -1.56 24.76 2.52
C PRO A 131 -2.36 24.22 1.33
N TYR A 132 -1.67 23.61 0.38
CA TYR A 132 -2.31 22.81 -0.66
C TYR A 132 -2.55 21.40 -0.13
N ILE A 133 -3.83 21.03 0.03
CA ILE A 133 -4.24 19.69 0.42
C ILE A 133 -4.71 18.95 -0.84
N THR A 134 -4.13 17.80 -1.12
CA THR A 134 -4.48 16.99 -2.29
C THR A 134 -4.66 15.52 -1.88
N THR A 135 -5.68 14.88 -2.42
CA THR A 135 -5.81 13.42 -2.33
C THR A 135 -5.65 12.81 -3.72
N PHE A 136 -4.61 12.00 -3.86
CA PHE A 136 -4.35 11.21 -5.06
C PHE A 136 -5.12 9.91 -5.00
N SER A 137 -5.65 9.50 -6.15
CA SER A 137 -6.42 8.27 -6.30
C SER A 137 -5.83 7.45 -7.44
N TYR A 138 -5.39 6.23 -7.14
CA TYR A 138 -4.77 5.30 -8.09
C TYR A 138 -5.57 4.01 -8.16
N ASP A 139 -6.17 3.73 -9.31
CA ASP A 139 -6.73 2.42 -9.58
C ASP A 139 -5.60 1.40 -9.71
N LEU A 140 -5.58 0.41 -8.82
CA LEU A 140 -4.55 -0.62 -8.79
C LEU A 140 -4.84 -1.78 -9.76
N LYS A 141 -5.99 -1.78 -10.41
CA LYS A 141 -6.41 -2.81 -11.36
C LYS A 141 -5.37 -3.05 -12.45
N ASP A 142 -4.89 -1.97 -13.06
CA ASP A 142 -3.97 -2.04 -14.20
C ASP A 142 -2.49 -1.97 -13.77
N ALA A 143 -2.23 -1.74 -12.49
CA ALA A 143 -0.89 -1.67 -11.94
C ALA A 143 -0.38 -3.02 -11.40
N VAL A 144 -1.28 -3.96 -11.12
CA VAL A 144 -0.96 -5.26 -10.52
C VAL A 144 -0.99 -6.37 -11.56
N TYR A 145 0.19 -6.79 -12.00
CA TYR A 145 0.36 -7.89 -12.96
C TYR A 145 0.99 -9.08 -12.28
N ASN A 146 0.33 -10.23 -12.33
CA ASN A 146 0.84 -11.48 -11.82
C ASN A 146 1.50 -12.27 -12.95
N LYS A 147 2.68 -12.80 -12.67
CA LYS A 147 3.43 -13.65 -13.58
C LYS A 147 3.71 -14.99 -12.90
N ASP A 148 3.86 -16.04 -13.70
CA ASP A 148 4.37 -17.34 -13.23
C ASP A 148 5.89 -17.30 -13.02
N GLU A 149 6.47 -18.42 -12.62
CA GLU A 149 7.91 -18.58 -12.41
C GLU A 149 8.75 -18.37 -13.67
N ASN A 150 8.15 -18.53 -14.87
CA ASN A 150 8.77 -18.31 -16.15
C ASN A 150 8.55 -16.89 -16.69
N GLY A 151 7.86 -16.03 -15.94
CA GLY A 151 7.54 -14.64 -16.31
C GLY A 151 6.32 -14.51 -17.23
N ALA A 152 5.57 -15.59 -17.50
CA ALA A 152 4.35 -15.51 -18.29
C ALA A 152 3.20 -14.87 -17.49
N TYR A 153 2.37 -14.08 -18.17
CA TYR A 153 1.21 -13.42 -17.57
C TYR A 153 0.19 -14.44 -17.06
N LEU A 154 -0.23 -14.28 -15.81
CA LEU A 154 -1.29 -15.09 -15.19
C LEU A 154 -2.60 -14.32 -15.09
N SER A 155 -2.59 -13.16 -14.46
CA SER A 155 -3.78 -12.34 -14.23
C SER A 155 -3.41 -10.91 -13.85
N SER A 156 -4.38 -9.99 -13.93
CA SER A 156 -4.34 -8.68 -13.29
C SER A 156 -5.00 -8.74 -11.91
N GLY A 157 -4.68 -7.75 -11.06
CA GLY A 157 -5.24 -7.63 -9.72
C GLY A 157 -4.56 -8.51 -8.67
N PHE A 158 -5.01 -8.36 -7.44
CA PHE A 158 -4.43 -9.06 -6.29
C PHE A 158 -4.82 -10.54 -6.26
N MET A 159 -3.85 -11.40 -5.98
CA MET A 159 -4.07 -12.84 -5.81
C MET A 159 -3.85 -13.24 -4.35
N GLY A 160 -4.75 -14.04 -3.81
CA GLY A 160 -4.58 -14.60 -2.46
C GLY A 160 -3.27 -15.38 -2.32
N GLY A 161 -2.62 -15.22 -1.18
CA GLY A 161 -1.33 -15.85 -0.88
C GLY A 161 -0.12 -15.23 -1.58
N ARG A 162 -0.25 -13.99 -2.09
CA ARG A 162 0.88 -13.23 -2.64
C ARG A 162 1.15 -11.97 -1.85
N GLU A 163 2.42 -11.57 -1.85
CA GLU A 163 2.89 -10.29 -1.36
C GLU A 163 3.07 -9.32 -2.54
N TYR A 164 2.66 -8.07 -2.34
CA TYR A 164 2.81 -6.99 -3.29
C TYR A 164 3.55 -5.83 -2.63
N ASN A 165 4.61 -5.36 -3.27
CA ASN A 165 5.37 -4.21 -2.81
C ASN A 165 5.03 -3.02 -3.72
N ILE A 166 4.41 -2.00 -3.15
CA ILE A 166 4.08 -0.74 -3.83
C ILE A 166 5.10 0.30 -3.41
N SER A 167 5.79 0.87 -4.36
CA SER A 167 6.68 2.02 -4.18
C SER A 167 6.01 3.26 -4.74
N ALA A 168 5.75 4.25 -3.90
CA ALA A 168 5.22 5.54 -4.29
C ALA A 168 6.33 6.59 -4.29
N TYR A 169 6.59 7.17 -5.45
CA TYR A 169 7.63 8.17 -5.68
C TYR A 169 7.00 9.56 -5.67
N ILE A 170 7.34 10.37 -4.67
CA ILE A 170 6.77 11.70 -4.44
C ILE A 170 7.68 12.73 -5.10
N TYR A 171 7.32 13.20 -6.29
CA TYR A 171 8.08 14.20 -7.06
C TYR A 171 7.75 15.63 -6.65
N GLY A 172 6.57 15.84 -6.08
CA GLY A 172 6.09 17.17 -5.66
C GLY A 172 4.64 17.10 -5.19
N PRO A 173 4.02 18.26 -4.94
CA PRO A 173 2.67 18.34 -4.40
C PRO A 173 1.57 17.84 -5.35
N GLN A 174 1.89 17.67 -6.64
CA GLN A 174 0.94 17.25 -7.68
C GLN A 174 1.45 16.09 -8.54
N ASP A 175 2.60 15.50 -8.21
CA ASP A 175 3.19 14.41 -9.00
C ASP A 175 3.66 13.26 -8.09
N ILE A 176 2.87 12.19 -8.07
CA ILE A 176 3.20 10.93 -7.40
C ILE A 176 3.12 9.82 -8.45
N LYS A 177 4.16 8.99 -8.53
CA LYS A 177 4.21 7.82 -9.41
C LYS A 177 4.27 6.55 -8.60
N LEU A 178 3.58 5.50 -9.06
CA LEU A 178 3.58 4.20 -8.43
C LEU A 178 4.40 3.19 -9.24
N ASN A 179 5.06 2.28 -8.52
CA ASN A 179 5.61 1.04 -9.05
C ASN A 179 5.14 -0.12 -8.18
N VAL A 180 4.59 -1.17 -8.79
CA VAL A 180 4.04 -2.33 -8.09
C VAL A 180 4.81 -3.58 -8.50
N GLN A 181 5.31 -4.32 -7.51
CA GLN A 181 6.02 -5.58 -7.70
C GLN A 181 5.31 -6.68 -6.92
N ALA A 182 5.09 -7.83 -7.56
CA ALA A 182 4.54 -9.02 -6.93
C ALA A 182 5.65 -10.00 -6.54
N ALA A 183 5.54 -10.58 -5.36
CA ALA A 183 6.40 -11.63 -4.87
C ALA A 183 5.56 -12.77 -4.28
N SER A 184 6.15 -13.95 -4.12
CA SER A 184 5.49 -15.01 -3.35
C SER A 184 5.43 -14.60 -1.87
N TRP A 185 4.27 -14.71 -1.25
CA TRP A 185 4.15 -14.54 0.19
C TRP A 185 4.71 -15.79 0.86
N VAL A 186 5.94 -15.71 1.30
CA VAL A 186 6.60 -16.77 2.06
C VAL A 186 6.14 -16.63 3.51
N ASN A 187 5.49 -17.66 4.03
CA ASN A 187 5.22 -17.77 5.46
C ASN A 187 6.55 -17.69 6.23
N GLY A 188 6.61 -16.85 7.23
CA GLY A 188 7.76 -16.77 8.13
C GLY A 188 7.93 -18.05 8.94
N GLY A 189 8.63 -19.02 8.36
CA GLY A 189 9.02 -20.28 8.97
C GLY A 189 7.89 -21.29 9.11
N ASP A 190 8.16 -22.53 8.70
CA ASP A 190 7.37 -23.69 9.11
C ASP A 190 7.53 -23.84 10.62
N ILE A 191 6.44 -23.74 11.36
CA ILE A 191 6.40 -24.17 12.75
C ILE A 191 6.34 -25.70 12.65
N GLU A 192 7.48 -26.37 12.82
CA GLU A 192 7.49 -27.81 13.09
C GLU A 192 6.84 -28.01 14.47
N ILE A 193 5.60 -28.45 14.47
CA ILE A 193 4.97 -28.98 15.68
C ILE A 193 5.60 -30.36 15.86
N GLY A 194 6.60 -30.42 16.75
CA GLY A 194 7.17 -31.70 17.14
C GLY A 194 6.06 -32.58 17.71
N GLU A 195 5.86 -33.78 17.11
CA GLU A 195 5.10 -34.84 17.73
C GLU A 195 5.91 -35.32 18.94
N GLU A 196 5.33 -35.23 20.16
CA GLU A 196 5.79 -35.96 21.34
C GLU A 196 5.23 -37.38 21.33
#